data_1e76e1b5580f4fb0078db0fd880dfea6
#
_entry.id   1e76e1b5580f4fb0078db0fd880dfea6
#
_cell.length_a   1.000
_cell.length_b   1.000
_cell.length_c   1.000
_cell.angle_alpha   90.00
_cell.angle_beta   90.00
_cell.angle_gamma   90.00
#
_symmetry.space_group_name_H-M   'P 1'
#
loop_
_entity.id
_entity.type
_entity.pdbx_description
1 polymer ?
#
loop_
_entity_poly.entity_id
_entity_poly.type
_entity_poly.pdbx_seq_one_letter_code
_entity_poly.pdbx_strand_id
1 'polypeptide(L)'
;GIIVHTPDFDHMEYHENEYVICKDGRSVGIFHELPEEYQEIPVLDFSDKFIIPGMCDMHVHAPQYGFRGLGMLLDCNSEWETWFDRYSFPEESRYADLEYADKAYGRFVDDLLKTTTTTRASIFATIHRPATELLMRKLADAGFSAYVGKLNMDRNSRFGLQETTEETLKETERWLKETETGYGQVKPILTPRYTPTCTDACMEGLQVLSEKYQVPVQSHLSEGLDEIEWVKQLKPGLSCYGEAYDMYDLLGSKQPAVMAHVVHPNEAEYELIKHRNVLVAHCPQSNTNAANGVAPILQMVHDGIRVGLGTDMAGGYNLNLLRTMTDAIQSSKLPMME
;
A
#
# COMPACT_ATOMS: atom_id res chain seq x y z
N GLY A 1 0.43 2.62 32.62
CA GLY A 1 -0.14 3.24 31.43
C GLY A 1 -1.48 2.66 31.04
N ILE A 2 -1.99 3.09 29.92
CA ILE A 2 -3.26 2.60 29.40
C ILE A 2 -2.98 1.88 28.06
N ILE A 3 -3.35 0.60 27.98
CA ILE A 3 -3.30 -0.17 26.75
C ILE A 3 -4.68 -0.06 26.11
N VAL A 4 -4.74 0.35 24.84
CA VAL A 4 -5.99 0.54 24.10
C VAL A 4 -5.90 -0.20 22.79
N HIS A 5 -6.88 -1.04 22.49
CA HIS A 5 -7.01 -1.67 21.18
C HIS A 5 -8.46 -1.88 20.79
N THR A 6 -8.68 -2.15 19.50
CA THR A 6 -10.00 -2.42 18.92
C THR A 6 -9.98 -3.83 18.36
N PRO A 7 -10.54 -4.84 19.05
CA PRO A 7 -10.58 -6.22 18.57
C PRO A 7 -11.47 -6.37 17.32
N ASP A 8 -12.47 -5.51 17.19
CA ASP A 8 -13.33 -5.40 16.01
C ASP A 8 -13.78 -3.94 15.79
N PHE A 9 -14.63 -3.71 14.79
CA PHE A 9 -15.07 -2.37 14.40
C PHE A 9 -15.92 -1.66 15.47
N ASP A 10 -16.68 -2.40 16.25
CA ASP A 10 -17.67 -1.86 17.19
C ASP A 10 -17.17 -1.79 18.64
N HIS A 11 -16.05 -2.44 18.94
CA HIS A 11 -15.56 -2.56 20.30
C HIS A 11 -14.16 -1.98 20.47
N MET A 12 -14.00 -1.22 21.55
CA MET A 12 -12.70 -0.71 22.00
C MET A 12 -12.46 -1.18 23.44
N GLU A 13 -11.31 -1.78 23.68
CA GLU A 13 -10.90 -2.29 24.99
C GLU A 13 -9.82 -1.40 25.62
N TYR A 14 -9.93 -1.20 26.94
CA TYR A 14 -9.00 -0.43 27.75
C TYR A 14 -8.47 -1.32 28.88
N HIS A 15 -7.15 -1.30 29.05
CA HIS A 15 -6.48 -2.03 30.11
C HIS A 15 -5.57 -1.07 30.87
N GLU A 16 -5.93 -0.76 32.11
CA GLU A 16 -5.18 0.15 32.97
C GLU A 16 -4.28 -0.62 33.93
N ASN A 17 -3.02 -0.21 34.03
CA ASN A 17 -2.03 -0.82 34.92
C ASN A 17 -1.83 -2.32 34.67
N GLU A 18 -1.92 -2.73 33.44
CA GLU A 18 -1.70 -4.10 32.99
C GLU A 18 -0.43 -4.20 32.13
N TYR A 19 -0.01 -5.42 31.85
CA TYR A 19 1.18 -5.74 31.08
C TYR A 19 0.79 -6.25 29.69
N VAL A 20 1.37 -5.69 28.62
CA VAL A 20 1.37 -6.32 27.31
C VAL A 20 2.68 -7.07 27.11
N ILE A 21 2.61 -8.37 26.89
CA ILE A 21 3.79 -9.23 26.69
C ILE A 21 4.03 -9.41 25.20
N CYS A 22 5.26 -9.11 24.79
CA CYS A 22 5.72 -9.33 23.40
C CYS A 22 6.80 -10.42 23.39
N LYS A 23 6.63 -11.42 22.53
CA LYS A 23 7.58 -12.49 22.29
C LYS A 23 7.75 -12.70 20.79
N ASP A 24 8.99 -12.77 20.33
CA ASP A 24 9.32 -13.00 18.92
C ASP A 24 8.59 -12.04 17.95
N GLY A 25 8.47 -10.76 18.36
CA GLY A 25 7.81 -9.71 17.56
C GLY A 25 6.28 -9.79 17.53
N ARG A 26 5.67 -10.59 18.41
CA ARG A 26 4.21 -10.75 18.51
C ARG A 26 3.72 -10.47 19.92
N SER A 27 2.52 -9.92 20.05
CA SER A 27 1.82 -9.86 21.33
C SER A 27 1.40 -11.27 21.76
N VAL A 28 1.75 -11.64 22.98
CA VAL A 28 1.29 -12.89 23.62
C VAL A 28 -0.09 -12.67 24.25
N GLY A 29 -0.32 -11.45 24.76
CA GLY A 29 -1.58 -11.09 25.42
C GLY A 29 -1.39 -9.89 26.35
N ILE A 30 -2.49 -9.50 27.00
CA ILE A 30 -2.55 -8.48 28.05
C ILE A 30 -2.85 -9.20 29.37
N PHE A 31 -2.12 -8.85 30.43
CA PHE A 31 -2.16 -9.55 31.71
C PHE A 31 -2.21 -8.54 32.84
N HIS A 32 -3.09 -8.80 33.83
CA HIS A 32 -3.17 -8.00 35.05
C HIS A 32 -1.93 -8.20 35.94
N GLU A 33 -1.43 -9.43 35.99
CA GLU A 33 -0.20 -9.80 36.68
C GLU A 33 0.71 -10.57 35.71
N LEU A 34 2.04 -10.41 35.84
CA LEU A 34 2.97 -11.16 35.01
C LEU A 34 2.90 -12.66 35.34
N PRO A 35 2.60 -13.53 34.36
CA PRO A 35 2.68 -14.96 34.50
C PRO A 35 4.06 -15.41 34.98
N GLU A 36 4.13 -16.51 35.77
CA GLU A 36 5.36 -17.01 36.37
C GLU A 36 6.50 -17.18 35.36
N GLU A 37 6.19 -17.63 34.17
CA GLU A 37 7.14 -17.83 33.03
C GLU A 37 7.76 -16.53 32.48
N TYR A 38 7.18 -15.36 32.81
CA TYR A 38 7.63 -14.03 32.31
C TYR A 38 8.15 -13.11 33.42
N GLN A 39 8.26 -13.56 34.66
CA GLN A 39 8.70 -12.72 35.78
C GLN A 39 10.17 -12.30 35.71
N GLU A 40 11.00 -13.08 35.03
CA GLU A 40 12.44 -12.83 34.87
C GLU A 40 12.78 -12.01 33.61
N ILE A 41 11.80 -11.65 32.76
CA ILE A 41 12.06 -10.85 31.53
C ILE A 41 12.11 -9.37 31.87
N PRO A 42 12.86 -8.55 31.08
CA PRO A 42 12.89 -7.10 31.23
C PRO A 42 11.50 -6.48 31.07
N VAL A 43 11.13 -5.61 31.99
CA VAL A 43 9.91 -4.81 31.92
C VAL A 43 10.28 -3.39 31.54
N LEU A 44 9.62 -2.87 30.48
CA LEU A 44 9.68 -1.46 30.10
C LEU A 44 8.50 -0.73 30.73
N ASP A 45 8.79 0.29 31.52
CA ASP A 45 7.76 1.08 32.20
C ASP A 45 7.21 2.18 31.28
N PHE A 46 5.94 2.04 30.91
CA PHE A 46 5.15 3.00 30.15
C PHE A 46 3.93 3.50 30.94
N SER A 47 4.06 3.59 32.27
CA SER A 47 2.96 3.95 33.17
C SER A 47 2.33 5.32 32.89
N ASP A 48 3.07 6.22 32.24
CA ASP A 48 2.62 7.55 31.82
C ASP A 48 2.19 7.68 30.35
N LYS A 49 2.05 6.54 29.64
CA LYS A 49 1.79 6.50 28.20
C LYS A 49 0.51 5.76 27.84
N PHE A 50 0.03 6.06 26.62
CA PHE A 50 -0.88 5.18 25.91
C PHE A 50 -0.09 4.18 25.07
N ILE A 51 -0.47 2.91 25.15
CA ILE A 51 0.04 1.85 24.29
C ILE A 51 -1.07 1.44 23.34
N ILE A 52 -0.83 1.57 22.04
CA ILE A 52 -1.75 1.19 20.99
C ILE A 52 -1.07 0.22 20.01
N PRO A 53 -1.83 -0.60 19.28
CA PRO A 53 -1.27 -1.36 18.17
C PRO A 53 -0.60 -0.43 17.15
N GLY A 54 0.55 -0.85 16.61
CA GLY A 54 1.18 -0.10 15.53
C GLY A 54 0.31 -0.08 14.28
N MET A 55 0.21 1.07 13.63
CA MET A 55 -0.60 1.26 12.43
C MET A 55 0.09 0.72 11.18
N CYS A 56 -0.72 0.36 10.17
CA CYS A 56 -0.26 -0.11 8.89
C CYS A 56 -0.63 0.90 7.79
N ASP A 57 0.36 1.42 7.08
CA ASP A 57 0.16 2.18 5.85
C ASP A 57 -0.05 1.21 4.69
N MET A 58 -1.28 1.11 4.21
CA MET A 58 -1.66 0.10 3.24
C MET A 58 -1.29 0.45 1.80
N HIS A 59 -0.86 1.70 1.55
CA HIS A 59 -0.46 2.15 0.22
C HIS A 59 0.42 3.39 0.31
N VAL A 60 1.66 3.29 -0.15
CA VAL A 60 2.60 4.39 -0.20
C VAL A 60 3.64 4.18 -1.31
N HIS A 61 3.99 5.25 -2.02
CA HIS A 61 5.03 5.27 -3.04
C HIS A 61 6.34 5.84 -2.48
N ALA A 62 7.27 4.99 -2.05
CA ALA A 62 8.55 5.44 -1.53
C ALA A 62 9.35 6.33 -2.51
N PRO A 63 9.41 6.03 -3.83
CA PRO A 63 10.15 6.86 -4.76
C PRO A 63 9.53 8.22 -5.02
N GLN A 64 8.24 8.42 -4.75
CA GLN A 64 7.56 9.70 -4.97
C GLN A 64 7.77 10.69 -3.81
N TYR A 65 8.38 10.25 -2.71
CA TYR A 65 8.61 11.08 -1.52
C TYR A 65 9.39 12.37 -1.84
N GLY A 66 10.25 12.36 -2.87
CA GLY A 66 11.08 13.51 -3.27
C GLY A 66 10.29 14.73 -3.76
N PHE A 67 9.12 14.54 -4.34
CA PHE A 67 8.30 15.63 -4.91
C PHE A 67 6.99 15.90 -4.15
N ARG A 68 6.84 15.34 -2.95
CA ARG A 68 5.63 15.58 -2.14
C ARG A 68 5.31 17.08 -2.01
N GLY A 69 4.00 17.38 -2.11
CA GLY A 69 3.52 18.77 -2.09
C GLY A 69 3.57 19.49 -3.45
N LEU A 70 4.09 18.84 -4.49
CA LEU A 70 4.01 19.35 -5.86
C LEU A 70 2.78 18.78 -6.57
N GLY A 71 2.26 19.49 -7.56
CA GLY A 71 1.12 19.01 -8.33
C GLY A 71 -0.25 19.05 -7.62
N MET A 72 -0.34 19.58 -6.40
CA MET A 72 -1.56 19.64 -5.60
C MET A 72 -2.70 20.48 -6.20
N LEU A 73 -2.47 21.20 -7.29
CA LEU A 73 -3.45 22.02 -7.98
C LEU A 73 -3.93 21.38 -9.29
N LEU A 74 -3.48 20.18 -9.61
CA LEU A 74 -3.92 19.47 -10.79
C LEU A 74 -5.28 18.80 -10.53
N ASP A 75 -6.14 18.87 -11.53
CA ASP A 75 -7.32 18.00 -11.62
C ASP A 75 -6.93 16.73 -12.38
N CYS A 76 -6.61 15.68 -11.63
CA CYS A 76 -6.15 14.43 -12.23
C CYS A 76 -7.25 13.68 -12.99
N ASN A 77 -8.53 14.04 -12.87
CA ASN A 77 -9.57 13.51 -13.75
C ASN A 77 -9.45 14.00 -15.21
N SER A 78 -8.75 15.11 -15.42
CA SER A 78 -8.52 15.68 -16.76
C SER A 78 -7.04 15.90 -17.08
N GLU A 79 -6.15 15.80 -16.09
CA GLU A 79 -4.71 16.10 -16.20
C GLU A 79 -3.83 14.94 -15.73
N TRP A 80 -4.35 13.70 -15.78
CA TRP A 80 -3.66 12.49 -15.29
C TRP A 80 -2.28 12.29 -15.96
N GLU A 81 -2.20 12.48 -17.31
CA GLU A 81 -0.93 12.41 -18.01
C GLU A 81 0.06 13.48 -17.52
N THR A 82 -0.42 14.68 -17.17
CA THR A 82 0.41 15.76 -16.63
C THR A 82 1.03 15.37 -15.30
N TRP A 83 0.29 14.70 -14.42
CA TRP A 83 0.83 14.16 -13.16
C TRP A 83 1.99 13.19 -13.40
N PHE A 84 1.79 12.22 -14.29
CA PHE A 84 2.84 11.25 -14.59
C PHE A 84 4.03 11.87 -15.30
N ASP A 85 3.81 12.67 -16.35
CA ASP A 85 4.89 13.19 -17.18
C ASP A 85 5.69 14.30 -16.50
N ARG A 86 5.09 15.04 -15.59
CA ARG A 86 5.73 16.20 -14.98
C ARG A 86 6.34 15.88 -13.60
N TYR A 87 5.76 14.94 -12.87
CA TYR A 87 6.18 14.69 -11.49
C TYR A 87 6.59 13.23 -11.25
N SER A 88 5.68 12.28 -11.45
CA SER A 88 5.87 10.89 -11.04
C SER A 88 6.98 10.20 -11.83
N PHE A 89 6.85 10.07 -13.14
CA PHE A 89 7.81 9.35 -13.97
C PHE A 89 9.21 9.97 -14.00
N PRO A 90 9.38 11.31 -14.12
CA PRO A 90 10.70 11.91 -14.03
C PRO A 90 11.40 11.62 -12.71
N GLU A 91 10.68 11.63 -11.59
CA GLU A 91 11.27 11.33 -10.29
C GLU A 91 11.58 9.84 -10.16
N GLU A 92 10.66 8.96 -10.50
CA GLU A 92 10.86 7.50 -10.40
C GLU A 92 12.01 7.00 -11.30
N SER A 93 12.24 7.63 -12.45
CA SER A 93 13.33 7.28 -13.36
C SER A 93 14.73 7.51 -12.76
N ARG A 94 14.87 8.45 -11.81
CA ARG A 94 16.13 8.77 -11.13
C ARG A 94 16.66 7.62 -10.28
N TYR A 95 15.79 6.69 -9.89
CA TYR A 95 16.17 5.53 -9.07
C TYR A 95 16.95 4.46 -9.85
N ALA A 96 17.20 4.65 -11.15
CA ALA A 96 18.22 3.92 -11.89
C ALA A 96 19.63 4.22 -11.33
N ASP A 97 19.84 5.40 -10.79
CA ASP A 97 21.06 5.79 -10.08
C ASP A 97 20.96 5.37 -8.60
N LEU A 98 21.80 4.40 -8.21
CA LEU A 98 21.79 3.87 -6.84
C LEU A 98 22.27 4.87 -5.79
N GLU A 99 23.13 5.83 -6.14
CA GLU A 99 23.53 6.89 -5.21
C GLU A 99 22.37 7.81 -4.90
N TYR A 100 21.58 8.15 -5.93
CA TYR A 100 20.33 8.88 -5.75
C TYR A 100 19.33 8.09 -4.91
N ALA A 101 19.09 6.81 -5.27
CA ALA A 101 18.18 5.93 -4.56
C ALA A 101 18.55 5.78 -3.08
N ASP A 102 19.84 5.65 -2.77
CA ASP A 102 20.32 5.54 -1.40
C ASP A 102 19.95 6.73 -0.54
N LYS A 103 20.18 7.94 -1.07
CA LYS A 103 19.86 9.20 -0.38
C LYS A 103 18.35 9.41 -0.23
N ALA A 104 17.60 9.15 -1.31
CA ALA A 104 16.16 9.37 -1.34
C ALA A 104 15.41 8.40 -0.43
N TYR A 105 15.70 7.11 -0.53
CA TYR A 105 15.11 6.08 0.34
C TYR A 105 15.57 6.22 1.79
N GLY A 106 16.82 6.66 2.04
CA GLY A 106 17.26 6.98 3.40
C GLY A 106 16.38 8.03 4.06
N ARG A 107 16.07 9.12 3.35
CA ARG A 107 15.16 10.17 3.85
C ARG A 107 13.74 9.68 4.05
N PHE A 108 13.23 8.89 3.11
CA PHE A 108 11.89 8.31 3.23
C PHE A 108 11.77 7.44 4.47
N VAL A 109 12.72 6.50 4.68
CA VAL A 109 12.70 5.59 5.83
C VAL A 109 12.87 6.36 7.14
N ASP A 110 13.80 7.30 7.21
CA ASP A 110 14.01 8.16 8.39
C ASP A 110 12.75 8.93 8.78
N ASP A 111 12.06 9.52 7.80
CA ASP A 111 10.86 10.32 8.06
C ASP A 111 9.64 9.41 8.34
N LEU A 112 9.55 8.22 7.73
CA LEU A 112 8.56 7.22 8.08
C LEU A 112 8.67 6.79 9.55
N LEU A 113 9.88 6.52 10.02
CA LEU A 113 10.14 6.17 11.43
C LEU A 113 9.79 7.31 12.39
N LYS A 114 10.05 8.56 12.00
CA LYS A 114 9.71 9.74 12.80
C LYS A 114 8.21 9.98 12.98
N THR A 115 7.36 9.38 12.14
CA THR A 115 5.90 9.47 12.34
C THR A 115 5.46 8.82 13.65
N THR A 116 6.25 7.86 14.17
CA THR A 116 6.01 7.08 15.39
C THR A 116 4.72 6.27 15.41
N THR A 117 3.86 6.41 14.41
CA THR A 117 2.56 5.73 14.34
C THR A 117 2.57 4.54 13.39
N THR A 118 3.29 4.66 12.28
CA THR A 118 3.37 3.63 11.25
C THR A 118 4.46 2.63 11.59
N THR A 119 4.08 1.37 11.80
CA THR A 119 5.01 0.26 12.09
C THR A 119 5.05 -0.78 10.99
N ARG A 120 4.10 -0.72 10.05
CA ARG A 120 3.99 -1.59 8.89
C ARG A 120 3.57 -0.77 7.67
N ALA A 121 4.00 -1.22 6.49
CA ALA A 121 3.56 -0.57 5.25
C ALA A 121 3.52 -1.55 4.07
N SER A 122 2.65 -1.23 3.09
CA SER A 122 2.65 -1.81 1.74
C SER A 122 3.19 -0.76 0.78
N ILE A 123 4.37 -0.98 0.23
CA ILE A 123 5.20 0.05 -0.40
C ILE A 123 5.42 -0.27 -1.89
N PHE A 124 5.10 0.70 -2.73
CA PHE A 124 5.50 0.72 -4.13
C PHE A 124 6.92 1.26 -4.24
N ALA A 125 7.82 0.51 -4.89
CA ALA A 125 9.15 0.97 -5.25
C ALA A 125 9.17 1.43 -6.73
N THR A 126 10.20 1.10 -7.50
CA THR A 126 10.30 1.38 -8.93
C THR A 126 10.47 0.09 -9.73
N ILE A 127 10.60 0.18 -11.06
CA ILE A 127 10.97 -0.96 -11.90
C ILE A 127 12.41 -1.44 -11.62
N HIS A 128 13.27 -0.58 -11.06
CA HIS A 128 14.69 -0.83 -10.86
C HIS A 128 14.91 -1.80 -9.70
N ARG A 129 15.14 -3.08 -10.01
CA ARG A 129 15.38 -4.14 -9.01
C ARG A 129 16.44 -3.77 -7.97
N PRO A 130 17.67 -3.29 -8.35
CA PRO A 130 18.68 -2.98 -7.35
C PRO A 130 18.26 -1.87 -6.37
N ALA A 131 17.51 -0.86 -6.83
CA ALA A 131 16.98 0.18 -5.97
C ALA A 131 15.86 -0.35 -5.04
N THR A 132 15.04 -1.28 -5.53
CA THR A 132 14.00 -1.95 -4.71
C THR A 132 14.63 -2.78 -3.59
N GLU A 133 15.69 -3.54 -3.88
CA GLU A 133 16.46 -4.29 -2.87
C GLU A 133 17.12 -3.39 -1.85
N LEU A 134 17.63 -2.22 -2.28
CA LEU A 134 18.20 -1.22 -1.40
C LEU A 134 17.16 -0.65 -0.42
N LEU A 135 15.93 -0.36 -0.90
CA LEU A 135 14.82 0.05 -0.03
C LEU A 135 14.48 -1.04 0.99
N MET A 136 14.36 -2.30 0.54
CA MET A 136 14.08 -3.44 1.42
C MET A 136 15.13 -3.58 2.52
N ARG A 137 16.41 -3.41 2.18
CA ARG A 137 17.52 -3.47 3.15
C ARG A 137 17.43 -2.34 4.17
N LYS A 138 17.22 -1.09 3.73
CA LYS A 138 17.07 0.05 4.65
C LYS A 138 15.91 -0.12 5.63
N LEU A 139 14.76 -0.65 5.17
CA LEU A 139 13.62 -0.96 6.03
C LEU A 139 13.94 -2.09 7.01
N ALA A 140 14.62 -3.15 6.56
CA ALA A 140 15.01 -4.28 7.40
C ALA A 140 16.03 -3.86 8.48
N ASP A 141 17.05 -3.06 8.11
CA ASP A 141 18.05 -2.53 9.04
C ASP A 141 17.43 -1.60 10.09
N ALA A 142 16.36 -0.90 9.71
CA ALA A 142 15.55 -0.07 10.61
C ALA A 142 14.59 -0.89 11.51
N GLY A 143 14.52 -2.22 11.34
CA GLY A 143 13.58 -3.08 12.07
C GLY A 143 12.12 -2.91 11.65
N PHE A 144 11.86 -2.33 10.48
CA PHE A 144 10.52 -2.05 9.98
C PHE A 144 9.90 -3.30 9.34
N SER A 145 8.59 -3.45 9.47
CA SER A 145 7.84 -4.54 8.83
C SER A 145 7.14 -4.00 7.57
N ALA A 146 7.40 -4.58 6.41
CA ALA A 146 6.80 -4.09 5.18
C ALA A 146 6.59 -5.18 4.13
N TYR A 147 5.59 -4.96 3.28
CA TYR A 147 5.59 -5.47 1.93
C TYR A 147 6.20 -4.42 0.99
N VAL A 148 7.13 -4.81 0.14
CA VAL A 148 7.75 -3.91 -0.85
C VAL A 148 7.58 -4.52 -2.22
N GLY A 149 7.19 -3.73 -3.21
CA GLY A 149 6.95 -4.20 -4.56
C GLY A 149 7.83 -3.55 -5.61
N LYS A 150 8.57 -4.38 -6.38
CA LYS A 150 9.13 -3.94 -7.65
C LYS A 150 7.98 -3.69 -8.62
N LEU A 151 7.93 -2.50 -9.23
CA LEU A 151 6.91 -2.18 -10.22
C LEU A 151 7.06 -3.02 -11.48
N ASN A 152 5.93 -3.38 -12.08
CA ASN A 152 5.83 -3.97 -13.40
C ASN A 152 5.11 -3.02 -14.33
N MET A 153 5.78 -2.62 -15.41
CA MET A 153 5.26 -1.77 -16.47
C MET A 153 5.89 -2.15 -17.79
N ASP A 154 5.12 -2.75 -18.70
CA ASP A 154 5.59 -3.19 -20.01
C ASP A 154 4.88 -2.48 -21.19
N ARG A 155 4.04 -1.49 -20.90
CA ARG A 155 3.42 -0.58 -21.87
C ARG A 155 3.09 0.78 -21.25
N ASN A 156 2.81 1.77 -22.10
CA ASN A 156 2.28 3.10 -21.72
C ASN A 156 3.08 3.84 -20.66
N SER A 157 4.38 3.56 -20.54
CA SER A 157 5.29 4.22 -19.63
C SER A 157 6.35 5.00 -20.39
N ARG A 158 6.91 6.02 -19.76
CA ARG A 158 7.89 6.95 -20.36
C ARG A 158 9.13 7.06 -19.47
N PHE A 159 10.10 7.86 -19.87
CA PHE A 159 11.31 8.18 -19.11
C PHE A 159 12.18 6.97 -18.76
N GLY A 160 12.15 5.92 -19.61
CA GLY A 160 12.91 4.69 -19.34
C GLY A 160 12.31 3.79 -18.28
N LEU A 161 11.04 4.02 -17.91
CA LEU A 161 10.31 3.20 -16.94
C LEU A 161 9.49 2.06 -17.59
N GLN A 162 9.65 1.82 -18.89
CA GLN A 162 9.02 0.70 -19.57
C GLN A 162 10.04 -0.40 -19.81
N GLU A 163 9.78 -1.59 -19.29
CA GLU A 163 10.50 -2.82 -19.58
C GLU A 163 9.77 -3.58 -20.71
N THR A 164 10.41 -4.50 -21.39
CA THR A 164 9.70 -5.53 -22.15
C THR A 164 9.01 -6.51 -21.21
N THR A 165 7.98 -7.21 -21.69
CA THR A 165 7.30 -8.25 -20.89
C THR A 165 8.28 -9.31 -20.37
N GLU A 166 9.23 -9.73 -21.21
CA GLU A 166 10.24 -10.71 -20.82
C GLU A 166 11.18 -10.17 -19.73
N GLU A 167 11.67 -8.94 -19.88
CA GLU A 167 12.56 -8.30 -18.90
C GLU A 167 11.86 -8.11 -17.56
N THR A 168 10.66 -7.53 -17.54
CA THR A 168 9.94 -7.28 -16.28
C THR A 168 9.66 -8.56 -15.52
N LEU A 169 9.23 -9.63 -16.19
CA LEU A 169 8.96 -10.92 -15.55
C LEU A 169 10.24 -11.61 -15.05
N LYS A 170 11.31 -11.58 -15.85
CA LYS A 170 12.61 -12.16 -15.49
C LYS A 170 13.23 -11.46 -14.28
N GLU A 171 13.25 -10.12 -14.29
CA GLU A 171 13.79 -9.34 -13.16
C GLU A 171 12.91 -9.46 -11.91
N THR A 172 11.60 -9.57 -12.08
CA THR A 172 10.68 -9.83 -10.95
C THR A 172 10.92 -11.22 -10.35
N GLU A 173 11.03 -12.26 -11.17
CA GLU A 173 11.33 -13.61 -10.67
C GLU A 173 12.69 -13.67 -9.98
N ARG A 174 13.70 -13.02 -10.54
CA ARG A 174 15.03 -12.93 -9.95
C ARG A 174 14.97 -12.22 -8.59
N TRP A 175 14.28 -11.08 -8.52
CA TRP A 175 14.08 -10.34 -7.28
C TRP A 175 13.36 -11.17 -6.21
N LEU A 176 12.31 -11.91 -6.55
CA LEU A 176 11.62 -12.80 -5.60
C LEU A 176 12.56 -13.85 -5.02
N LYS A 177 13.42 -14.47 -5.84
CA LYS A 177 14.42 -15.45 -5.38
C LYS A 177 15.48 -14.84 -4.47
N GLU A 178 16.00 -13.66 -4.84
CA GLU A 178 17.08 -12.99 -4.10
C GLU A 178 16.60 -12.35 -2.78
N THR A 179 15.27 -12.10 -2.65
CA THR A 179 14.68 -11.48 -1.45
C THR A 179 13.87 -12.45 -0.57
N GLU A 180 13.91 -13.74 -0.88
CA GLU A 180 13.23 -14.78 -0.07
C GLU A 180 13.72 -14.78 1.38
N THR A 181 15.02 -14.52 1.58
CA THR A 181 15.68 -14.47 2.88
C THR A 181 16.55 -13.22 3.03
N GLY A 182 16.93 -12.88 4.26
CA GLY A 182 17.92 -11.82 4.51
C GLY A 182 17.34 -10.42 4.74
N TYR A 183 16.02 -10.26 4.70
CA TYR A 183 15.34 -8.96 4.87
C TYR A 183 14.41 -8.89 6.09
N GLY A 184 14.60 -9.77 7.07
CA GLY A 184 13.83 -9.76 8.31
C GLY A 184 12.31 -9.83 8.10
N GLN A 185 11.59 -8.79 8.53
CA GLN A 185 10.13 -8.67 8.37
C GLN A 185 9.72 -7.94 7.08
N VAL A 186 10.67 -7.61 6.21
CA VAL A 186 10.37 -7.03 4.90
C VAL A 186 10.21 -8.13 3.87
N LYS A 187 9.06 -8.16 3.20
CA LYS A 187 8.66 -9.22 2.27
C LYS A 187 8.33 -8.65 0.89
N PRO A 188 8.54 -9.41 -0.18
CA PRO A 188 8.10 -9.01 -1.51
C PRO A 188 6.58 -9.06 -1.66
N ILE A 189 6.04 -8.18 -2.52
CA ILE A 189 4.66 -8.17 -3.01
C ILE A 189 4.67 -7.85 -4.50
N LEU A 190 3.95 -8.62 -5.31
CA LEU A 190 3.85 -8.34 -6.75
C LEU A 190 3.09 -7.04 -7.01
N THR A 191 3.63 -6.23 -7.90
CA THR A 191 3.12 -4.88 -8.08
C THR A 191 2.99 -4.51 -9.57
N PRO A 192 2.00 -5.09 -10.30
CA PRO A 192 1.55 -4.43 -11.51
C PRO A 192 1.12 -3.02 -11.13
N ARG A 193 1.69 -1.97 -11.75
CA ARG A 193 1.39 -0.59 -11.31
C ARG A 193 -0.12 -0.34 -11.38
N TYR A 194 -0.71 -0.61 -12.53
CA TYR A 194 -2.15 -0.62 -12.80
C TYR A 194 -2.40 -1.19 -14.21
N THR A 195 -3.62 -1.58 -14.52
CA THR A 195 -3.93 -2.24 -15.81
C THR A 195 -3.44 -1.48 -17.04
N PRO A 196 -3.54 -0.14 -17.16
CA PRO A 196 -3.05 0.58 -18.31
C PRO A 196 -1.55 0.43 -18.61
N THR A 197 -0.71 0.15 -17.61
CA THR A 197 0.74 -0.04 -17.81
C THR A 197 1.19 -1.48 -17.92
N CYS A 198 0.28 -2.44 -17.85
CA CYS A 198 0.59 -3.86 -17.93
C CYS A 198 -0.16 -4.53 -19.07
N THR A 199 0.56 -5.23 -19.95
CA THR A 199 -0.08 -6.05 -21.00
C THR A 199 -0.68 -7.32 -20.42
N ASP A 200 -1.54 -7.98 -21.20
CA ASP A 200 -2.12 -9.28 -20.82
C ASP A 200 -1.02 -10.30 -20.53
N ALA A 201 0.01 -10.36 -21.37
CA ALA A 201 1.15 -11.25 -21.17
C ALA A 201 1.94 -10.96 -19.89
N CYS A 202 2.07 -9.69 -19.50
CA CYS A 202 2.64 -9.32 -18.22
C CYS A 202 1.78 -9.81 -17.05
N MET A 203 0.46 -9.59 -17.10
CA MET A 203 -0.47 -10.02 -16.06
C MET A 203 -0.52 -11.55 -15.92
N GLU A 204 -0.54 -12.30 -17.03
CA GLU A 204 -0.44 -13.76 -17.05
C GLU A 204 0.87 -14.24 -16.40
N GLY A 205 1.98 -13.61 -16.74
CA GLY A 205 3.28 -13.93 -16.14
C GLY A 205 3.33 -13.64 -14.64
N LEU A 206 2.73 -12.54 -14.20
CA LEU A 206 2.64 -12.19 -12.76
C LEU A 206 1.74 -13.17 -12.00
N GLN A 207 0.64 -13.67 -12.60
CA GLN A 207 -0.15 -14.75 -12.03
C GLN A 207 0.70 -15.98 -11.74
N VAL A 208 1.48 -16.44 -12.74
CA VAL A 208 2.37 -17.59 -12.58
C VAL A 208 3.37 -17.37 -11.44
N LEU A 209 3.95 -16.17 -11.33
CA LEU A 209 4.88 -15.83 -10.25
C LEU A 209 4.18 -15.77 -8.88
N SER A 210 2.98 -15.20 -8.80
CA SER A 210 2.17 -15.16 -7.58
C SER A 210 1.90 -16.55 -7.04
N GLU A 211 1.45 -17.47 -7.89
CA GLU A 211 1.19 -18.85 -7.51
C GLU A 211 2.46 -19.61 -7.13
N LYS A 212 3.52 -19.43 -7.91
CA LYS A 212 4.80 -20.14 -7.69
C LYS A 212 5.48 -19.77 -6.37
N TYR A 213 5.49 -18.49 -6.04
CA TYR A 213 6.17 -17.95 -4.86
C TYR A 213 5.24 -17.68 -3.68
N GLN A 214 3.94 -17.91 -3.84
CA GLN A 214 2.91 -17.67 -2.82
C GLN A 214 2.97 -16.24 -2.27
N VAL A 215 3.16 -15.25 -3.15
CA VAL A 215 3.27 -13.84 -2.80
C VAL A 215 1.99 -13.08 -3.10
N PRO A 216 1.56 -12.15 -2.22
CA PRO A 216 0.39 -11.31 -2.45
C PRO A 216 0.62 -10.31 -3.57
N VAL A 217 -0.45 -9.61 -3.94
CA VAL A 217 -0.47 -8.60 -5.01
C VAL A 217 -0.89 -7.26 -4.46
N GLN A 218 -0.35 -6.17 -4.99
CA GLN A 218 -0.86 -4.81 -4.77
C GLN A 218 -0.96 -4.06 -6.10
N SER A 219 -1.96 -3.19 -6.22
CA SER A 219 -2.15 -2.34 -7.40
C SER A 219 -3.09 -1.17 -7.10
N HIS A 220 -3.42 -0.37 -8.14
CA HIS A 220 -4.43 0.68 -8.10
C HIS A 220 -5.73 0.17 -8.75
N LEU A 221 -6.87 0.63 -8.25
CA LEU A 221 -8.16 0.18 -8.75
C LEU A 221 -9.19 1.32 -8.68
N SER A 222 -9.78 1.65 -9.83
CA SER A 222 -10.89 2.60 -9.96
C SER A 222 -10.66 3.92 -9.23
N GLU A 223 -9.47 4.51 -9.42
CA GLU A 223 -9.07 5.74 -8.76
C GLU A 223 -9.73 6.96 -9.42
N GLY A 224 -9.62 7.10 -10.74
CA GLY A 224 -10.16 8.20 -11.52
C GLY A 224 -11.07 7.73 -12.66
N LEU A 225 -11.97 8.62 -13.09
CA LEU A 225 -12.92 8.30 -14.16
C LEU A 225 -12.22 8.10 -15.51
N ASP A 226 -11.20 8.88 -15.81
CA ASP A 226 -10.41 8.76 -17.04
C ASP A 226 -9.62 7.44 -17.08
N GLU A 227 -9.08 7.02 -15.95
CA GLU A 227 -8.44 5.71 -15.81
C GLU A 227 -9.41 4.56 -16.09
N ILE A 228 -10.61 4.60 -15.51
CA ILE A 228 -11.65 3.60 -15.72
C ILE A 228 -12.04 3.53 -17.21
N GLU A 229 -12.22 4.68 -17.84
CA GLU A 229 -12.55 4.73 -19.27
C GLU A 229 -11.41 4.18 -20.12
N TRP A 230 -10.15 4.47 -19.76
CA TRP A 230 -9.00 3.92 -20.47
C TRP A 230 -8.94 2.38 -20.32
N VAL A 231 -9.22 1.83 -19.15
CA VAL A 231 -9.30 0.38 -18.96
C VAL A 231 -10.41 -0.24 -19.82
N LYS A 232 -11.59 0.37 -19.93
CA LYS A 232 -12.66 -0.09 -20.82
C LYS A 232 -12.22 -0.14 -22.29
N GLN A 233 -11.43 0.84 -22.73
CA GLN A 233 -10.89 0.87 -24.10
C GLN A 233 -9.85 -0.23 -24.33
N LEU A 234 -8.99 -0.50 -23.33
CA LEU A 234 -7.98 -1.55 -23.39
C LEU A 234 -8.55 -2.96 -23.27
N LYS A 235 -9.65 -3.09 -22.53
CA LYS A 235 -10.32 -4.35 -22.19
C LYS A 235 -11.84 -4.26 -22.47
N PRO A 236 -12.24 -4.20 -23.74
CA PRO A 236 -13.66 -4.08 -24.07
C PRO A 236 -14.43 -5.33 -23.61
N GLY A 237 -15.60 -5.11 -23.04
CA GLY A 237 -16.51 -6.18 -22.62
C GLY A 237 -16.44 -6.58 -21.14
N LEU A 238 -15.53 -5.98 -20.36
CA LEU A 238 -15.54 -6.17 -18.91
C LEU A 238 -16.72 -5.41 -18.27
N SER A 239 -17.30 -5.99 -17.23
CA SER A 239 -18.39 -5.38 -16.45
C SER A 239 -17.87 -4.32 -15.50
N CYS A 240 -16.62 -4.46 -15.04
CA CYS A 240 -15.93 -3.54 -14.14
C CYS A 240 -14.41 -3.60 -14.33
N TYR A 241 -13.71 -2.60 -13.78
CA TYR A 241 -12.25 -2.55 -13.86
C TYR A 241 -11.59 -3.73 -13.11
N GLY A 242 -12.11 -4.13 -11.96
CA GLY A 242 -11.56 -5.24 -11.16
C GLY A 242 -11.46 -6.55 -11.92
N GLU A 243 -12.33 -6.81 -12.91
CA GLU A 243 -12.24 -7.98 -13.77
C GLU A 243 -10.93 -8.03 -14.56
N ALA A 244 -10.30 -6.88 -14.86
CA ALA A 244 -9.01 -6.82 -15.53
C ALA A 244 -7.85 -7.41 -14.70
N TYR A 245 -8.03 -7.54 -13.39
CA TYR A 245 -7.12 -8.27 -12.50
C TYR A 245 -7.63 -9.68 -12.19
N ASP A 246 -8.96 -9.82 -11.98
CA ASP A 246 -9.57 -11.08 -11.56
C ASP A 246 -9.40 -12.18 -12.61
N MET A 247 -9.44 -11.84 -13.89
CA MET A 247 -9.21 -12.79 -14.99
C MET A 247 -7.81 -13.43 -15.00
N TYR A 248 -6.86 -12.85 -14.25
CA TYR A 248 -5.51 -13.38 -14.03
C TYR A 248 -5.26 -13.83 -12.59
N ASP A 249 -6.31 -14.06 -11.79
CA ASP A 249 -6.20 -14.43 -10.37
C ASP A 249 -5.40 -13.41 -9.51
N LEU A 250 -5.30 -12.16 -9.93
CA LEU A 250 -4.54 -11.09 -9.24
C LEU A 250 -5.42 -10.19 -8.35
N LEU A 251 -6.72 -10.49 -8.23
CA LEU A 251 -7.67 -9.74 -7.39
C LEU A 251 -8.07 -10.52 -6.12
N GLY A 252 -7.17 -11.27 -5.52
CA GLY A 252 -7.48 -11.92 -4.25
C GLY A 252 -8.17 -13.29 -4.37
N SER A 253 -8.21 -13.90 -5.55
CA SER A 253 -8.78 -15.24 -5.77
C SER A 253 -7.86 -16.36 -5.27
N LYS A 254 -6.56 -16.25 -5.48
CA LYS A 254 -5.53 -17.22 -5.07
C LYS A 254 -4.68 -16.69 -3.92
N GLN A 255 -4.08 -15.54 -4.07
CA GLN A 255 -3.30 -14.86 -3.06
C GLN A 255 -4.01 -13.57 -2.65
N PRO A 256 -3.82 -13.06 -1.41
CA PRO A 256 -4.39 -11.80 -0.99
C PRO A 256 -3.98 -10.65 -1.91
N ALA A 257 -4.88 -9.68 -2.11
CA ALA A 257 -4.59 -8.48 -2.87
C ALA A 257 -4.87 -7.21 -2.06
N VAL A 258 -4.01 -6.20 -2.22
CA VAL A 258 -4.20 -4.84 -1.73
C VAL A 258 -4.50 -3.95 -2.93
N MET A 259 -5.69 -3.37 -2.97
CA MET A 259 -6.12 -2.49 -4.06
C MET A 259 -6.33 -1.07 -3.52
N ALA A 260 -5.54 -0.13 -4.05
CA ALA A 260 -5.60 1.25 -3.63
C ALA A 260 -6.78 1.98 -4.27
N HIS A 261 -7.29 2.98 -3.57
CA HIS A 261 -8.32 3.95 -3.92
C HIS A 261 -9.75 3.43 -3.93
N VAL A 262 -10.17 2.71 -4.95
CA VAL A 262 -11.55 2.23 -5.17
C VAL A 262 -12.56 3.37 -4.95
N VAL A 263 -12.31 4.50 -5.66
CA VAL A 263 -13.13 5.72 -5.53
C VAL A 263 -14.46 5.59 -6.24
N HIS A 264 -14.44 4.97 -7.42
CA HIS A 264 -15.61 4.89 -8.32
C HIS A 264 -15.97 3.43 -8.67
N PRO A 265 -16.16 2.54 -7.69
CA PRO A 265 -16.60 1.19 -7.99
C PRO A 265 -18.05 1.22 -8.52
N ASN A 266 -18.32 0.51 -9.61
CA ASN A 266 -19.69 0.20 -9.99
C ASN A 266 -20.21 -1.00 -9.17
N GLU A 267 -21.48 -1.34 -9.31
CA GLU A 267 -22.11 -2.44 -8.56
C GLU A 267 -21.40 -3.79 -8.78
N ALA A 268 -21.00 -4.09 -10.02
CA ALA A 268 -20.30 -5.34 -10.35
C ALA A 268 -18.92 -5.41 -9.66
N GLU A 269 -18.17 -4.32 -9.64
CA GLU A 269 -16.88 -4.24 -8.96
C GLU A 269 -17.01 -4.34 -7.45
N TYR A 270 -18.02 -3.68 -6.90
CA TYR A 270 -18.32 -3.72 -5.47
C TYR A 270 -18.58 -5.16 -5.00
N GLU A 271 -19.46 -5.89 -5.71
CA GLU A 271 -19.73 -7.29 -5.42
C GLU A 271 -18.50 -8.18 -5.67
N LEU A 272 -17.71 -7.91 -6.71
CA LEU A 272 -16.49 -8.65 -6.98
C LEU A 272 -15.48 -8.52 -5.82
N ILE A 273 -15.21 -7.32 -5.35
CA ILE A 273 -14.32 -7.05 -4.20
C ILE A 273 -14.81 -7.75 -2.95
N LYS A 274 -16.12 -7.71 -2.69
CA LYS A 274 -16.76 -8.34 -1.52
C LYS A 274 -16.54 -9.86 -1.48
N HIS A 275 -16.48 -10.50 -2.65
CA HIS A 275 -16.31 -11.95 -2.76
C HIS A 275 -14.86 -12.41 -2.92
N ARG A 276 -13.90 -11.49 -2.97
CA ARG A 276 -12.47 -11.78 -3.10
C ARG A 276 -11.69 -11.46 -1.80
N ASN A 277 -10.51 -12.03 -1.68
CA ASN A 277 -9.61 -11.72 -0.56
C ASN A 277 -8.87 -10.38 -0.81
N VAL A 278 -9.63 -9.32 -1.06
CA VAL A 278 -9.14 -7.96 -1.29
C VAL A 278 -9.13 -7.19 0.02
N LEU A 279 -8.09 -6.39 0.20
CA LEU A 279 -8.01 -5.32 1.19
C LEU A 279 -7.95 -4.00 0.43
N VAL A 280 -8.95 -3.15 0.63
CA VAL A 280 -9.02 -1.83 0.01
C VAL A 280 -8.14 -0.87 0.81
N ALA A 281 -7.16 -0.24 0.16
CA ALA A 281 -6.36 0.81 0.77
C ALA A 281 -6.99 2.18 0.46
N HIS A 282 -7.70 2.73 1.43
CA HIS A 282 -8.32 4.05 1.30
C HIS A 282 -7.29 5.16 1.46
N CYS A 283 -7.16 5.99 0.44
CA CYS A 283 -6.18 7.07 0.35
C CYS A 283 -6.87 8.45 0.33
N PRO A 284 -7.47 8.91 1.43
CA PRO A 284 -8.33 10.10 1.43
C PRO A 284 -7.61 11.38 1.02
N GLN A 285 -6.31 11.49 1.34
CA GLN A 285 -5.52 12.67 1.00
C GLN A 285 -5.31 12.78 -0.51
N SER A 286 -4.83 11.71 -1.15
CA SER A 286 -4.58 11.72 -2.60
C SER A 286 -5.86 11.81 -3.39
N ASN A 287 -6.90 11.07 -3.01
CA ASN A 287 -8.21 11.14 -3.68
C ASN A 287 -8.74 12.58 -3.71
N THR A 288 -8.57 13.32 -2.61
CA THR A 288 -8.98 14.73 -2.51
C THR A 288 -8.05 15.66 -3.29
N ASN A 289 -6.72 15.47 -3.14
CA ASN A 289 -5.72 16.31 -3.80
C ASN A 289 -5.75 16.18 -5.32
N ALA A 290 -6.01 14.96 -5.82
CA ALA A 290 -6.14 14.64 -7.23
C ALA A 290 -7.53 14.96 -7.81
N ALA A 291 -8.46 15.46 -6.98
CA ALA A 291 -9.86 15.68 -7.33
C ALA A 291 -10.59 14.41 -7.83
N ASN A 292 -10.10 13.23 -7.48
CA ASN A 292 -10.67 11.95 -7.93
C ASN A 292 -12.04 11.67 -7.33
N GLY A 293 -12.36 12.24 -6.16
CA GLY A 293 -13.65 12.06 -5.50
C GLY A 293 -13.57 11.44 -4.11
N VAL A 294 -14.71 10.93 -3.62
CA VAL A 294 -14.83 10.32 -2.29
C VAL A 294 -15.23 8.86 -2.43
N ALA A 295 -14.34 7.97 -1.99
CA ALA A 295 -14.62 6.54 -2.01
C ALA A 295 -15.76 6.18 -1.02
N PRO A 296 -16.63 5.20 -1.35
CA PRO A 296 -17.80 4.82 -0.51
C PRO A 296 -17.39 3.96 0.71
N ILE A 297 -16.41 4.43 1.49
CA ILE A 297 -15.74 3.66 2.54
C ILE A 297 -16.67 3.24 3.67
N LEU A 298 -17.58 4.11 4.09
CA LEU A 298 -18.53 3.75 5.17
C LEU A 298 -19.43 2.59 4.75
N GLN A 299 -19.88 2.59 3.49
CA GLN A 299 -20.66 1.49 2.94
C GLN A 299 -19.83 0.21 2.84
N MET A 300 -18.58 0.30 2.38
CA MET A 300 -17.66 -0.85 2.29
C MET A 300 -17.47 -1.51 3.67
N VAL A 301 -17.18 -0.73 4.70
CA VAL A 301 -17.00 -1.22 6.07
C VAL A 301 -18.29 -1.86 6.59
N HIS A 302 -19.43 -1.19 6.40
CA HIS A 302 -20.73 -1.72 6.81
C HIS A 302 -21.05 -3.08 6.15
N ASP A 303 -20.67 -3.25 4.89
CA ASP A 303 -20.90 -4.48 4.12
C ASP A 303 -19.81 -5.56 4.34
N GLY A 304 -18.89 -5.31 5.26
CA GLY A 304 -17.84 -6.27 5.66
C GLY A 304 -16.67 -6.35 4.70
N ILE A 305 -16.52 -5.39 3.77
CA ILE A 305 -15.30 -5.27 2.95
C ILE A 305 -14.17 -4.77 3.84
N ARG A 306 -13.01 -5.41 3.73
CA ARG A 306 -11.84 -5.03 4.52
C ARG A 306 -11.22 -3.75 3.96
N VAL A 307 -11.17 -2.72 4.78
CA VAL A 307 -10.61 -1.42 4.45
C VAL A 307 -9.47 -1.09 5.41
N GLY A 308 -8.38 -0.58 4.89
CA GLY A 308 -7.30 0.03 5.65
C GLY A 308 -6.96 1.39 5.08
N LEU A 309 -6.11 2.16 5.76
CA LEU A 309 -5.70 3.49 5.32
C LEU A 309 -4.36 3.44 4.58
N GLY A 310 -4.23 4.21 3.53
CA GLY A 310 -3.00 4.49 2.82
C GLY A 310 -2.68 5.99 2.82
N THR A 311 -1.41 6.34 2.96
CA THR A 311 -0.97 7.74 2.84
C THR A 311 -0.82 8.17 1.40
N ASP A 312 -0.53 7.22 0.52
CA ASP A 312 -0.32 7.43 -0.91
C ASP A 312 0.61 8.62 -1.21
N MET A 313 1.77 8.59 -0.62
CA MET A 313 2.81 9.58 -0.90
C MET A 313 3.32 9.41 -2.36
N ALA A 314 3.33 10.42 -3.24
CA ALA A 314 3.12 11.83 -2.98
C ALA A 314 1.77 12.41 -3.49
N GLY A 315 0.80 11.59 -3.86
CA GLY A 315 -0.58 12.06 -4.04
C GLY A 315 -1.12 12.59 -2.70
N GLY A 316 -0.87 11.86 -1.60
CA GLY A 316 -0.97 12.38 -0.24
C GLY A 316 0.22 13.28 0.12
N TYR A 317 0.10 14.09 1.16
CA TYR A 317 1.06 15.12 1.53
C TYR A 317 1.86 14.83 2.81
N ASN A 318 1.53 13.77 3.56
CA ASN A 318 2.29 13.38 4.75
C ASN A 318 2.19 11.87 5.05
N LEU A 319 3.17 11.34 5.81
CA LEU A 319 3.27 9.92 6.19
C LEU A 319 2.57 9.59 7.52
N ASN A 320 1.87 10.53 8.15
CA ASN A 320 1.29 10.32 9.48
C ASN A 320 -0.14 9.76 9.37
N LEU A 321 -0.33 8.50 9.69
CA LEU A 321 -1.63 7.83 9.62
C LEU A 321 -2.70 8.42 10.56
N LEU A 322 -2.34 9.06 11.67
CA LEU A 322 -3.32 9.79 12.51
C LEU A 322 -3.92 10.98 11.74
N ARG A 323 -3.11 11.63 10.91
CA ARG A 323 -3.60 12.67 10.02
C ARG A 323 -4.48 12.08 8.92
N THR A 324 -4.06 10.98 8.31
CA THR A 324 -4.87 10.27 7.31
C THR A 324 -6.22 9.81 7.87
N MET A 325 -6.28 9.34 9.13
CA MET A 325 -7.54 9.04 9.81
C MET A 325 -8.47 10.26 9.91
N THR A 326 -7.92 11.44 10.26
CA THR A 326 -8.70 12.68 10.31
C THR A 326 -9.26 13.03 8.95
N ASP A 327 -8.44 12.93 7.91
CA ASP A 327 -8.85 13.23 6.53
C ASP A 327 -9.90 12.22 6.03
N ALA A 328 -9.78 10.94 6.40
CA ALA A 328 -10.78 9.90 6.10
C ALA A 328 -12.14 10.22 6.75
N ILE A 329 -12.15 10.61 8.03
CA ILE A 329 -13.38 11.01 8.73
C ILE A 329 -14.01 12.24 8.09
N GLN A 330 -13.22 13.23 7.70
CA GLN A 330 -13.72 14.45 7.07
C GLN A 330 -14.30 14.18 5.68
N SER A 331 -13.54 13.46 4.82
CA SER A 331 -13.98 13.16 3.46
C SER A 331 -15.21 12.26 3.43
N SER A 332 -15.33 11.29 4.35
CA SER A 332 -16.50 10.39 4.40
C SER A 332 -17.82 11.09 4.66
N LYS A 333 -17.79 12.35 5.14
CA LYS A 333 -18.98 13.15 5.42
C LYS A 333 -19.42 14.04 4.24
N LEU A 334 -18.55 14.23 3.25
CA LEU A 334 -18.87 15.08 2.10
C LEU A 334 -20.11 14.61 1.34
N PRO A 335 -20.28 13.31 1.03
CA PRO A 335 -21.51 12.84 0.38
C PRO A 335 -22.79 12.97 1.21
N MET A 336 -22.67 13.22 2.53
CA MET A 336 -23.82 13.41 3.42
C MET A 336 -24.30 14.87 3.43
N MET A 337 -23.56 15.78 2.79
CA MET A 337 -23.85 17.21 2.76
C MET A 337 -24.64 17.62 1.50
N GLU A 338 -24.78 16.71 0.53
CA GLU A 338 -25.58 16.85 -0.68
C GLU A 338 -27.01 16.33 -0.44
#